data_7e08ad83ca0787c49716adc13c97e57d
#
_entry.id   7e08ad83ca0787c49716adc13c97e57d
#
_cell.length_a   1.000
_cell.length_b   1.000
_cell.length_c   1.000
_cell.angle_alpha   90.00
_cell.angle_beta   90.00
_cell.angle_gamma   90.00
#
_symmetry.space_group_name_H-M   'P 1'
#
loop_
_entity.id
_entity.type
_entity.pdbx_description
1 polymer ?
#
loop_
_entity_poly.entity_id
_entity_poly.type
_entity_poly.pdbx_seq_one_letter_code
_entity_poly.pdbx_strand_id
1 'polypeptide(L)'
;MKKQLVILATLLITASATVPGILSAHDGATGIVKERMDNFKATQGHLKAIGKLMRSQDYAAIIEHAEQIKAWADKMPEYFPAGSGGAPSAAKARIWEDFDGFKAAAQTHATATQGIIEAAKAEDMTALTAAFRATADTCSGCHKVFKK
;
A
#
# COMPACT_ATOMS: atom_id res chain seq x y z
N MET A 1 -74.53 -30.30 -8.79
CA MET A 1 -73.78 -29.48 -7.80
C MET A 1 -72.30 -29.56 -8.18
N LYS A 2 -71.80 -28.59 -8.95
CA LYS A 2 -70.39 -28.55 -9.45
C LYS A 2 -69.59 -27.63 -8.54
N LYS A 3 -68.59 -28.20 -7.81
CA LYS A 3 -67.67 -27.44 -7.00
C LYS A 3 -66.54 -26.94 -7.92
N GLN A 4 -66.44 -25.63 -8.09
CA GLN A 4 -65.31 -25.01 -8.79
C GLN A 4 -64.14 -24.83 -7.80
N LEU A 5 -63.01 -25.38 -8.17
CA LEU A 5 -61.73 -25.27 -7.44
C LEU A 5 -60.98 -24.06 -8.01
N VAL A 6 -60.86 -22.99 -7.22
CA VAL A 6 -60.09 -21.79 -7.59
C VAL A 6 -58.65 -22.02 -7.12
N ILE A 7 -57.74 -22.17 -8.06
CA ILE A 7 -56.31 -22.27 -7.80
C ILE A 7 -55.73 -20.84 -7.79
N LEU A 8 -55.36 -20.35 -6.60
CA LEU A 8 -54.58 -19.09 -6.46
C LEU A 8 -53.14 -19.39 -6.76
N ALA A 9 -52.62 -18.88 -7.88
CA ALA A 9 -51.20 -18.91 -8.20
C ALA A 9 -50.55 -17.71 -7.52
N THR A 10 -49.80 -17.95 -6.44
CA THR A 10 -48.96 -16.95 -5.80
C THR A 10 -47.64 -16.80 -6.58
N LEU A 11 -47.48 -15.68 -7.25
CA LEU A 11 -46.25 -15.29 -7.96
C LEU A 11 -45.21 -14.81 -6.95
N LEU A 12 -44.21 -15.63 -6.63
CA LEU A 12 -43.03 -15.22 -5.86
C LEU A 12 -42.10 -14.39 -6.75
N ILE A 13 -42.10 -13.08 -6.55
CA ILE A 13 -41.08 -12.20 -7.15
C ILE A 13 -39.83 -12.27 -6.28
N THR A 14 -38.82 -12.99 -6.73
CA THR A 14 -37.49 -12.98 -6.12
C THR A 14 -36.76 -11.69 -6.55
N ALA A 15 -36.74 -10.71 -5.67
CA ALA A 15 -35.88 -9.53 -5.85
C ALA A 15 -34.43 -9.93 -5.69
N SER A 16 -33.70 -10.07 -6.82
CA SER A 16 -32.23 -10.22 -6.82
C SER A 16 -31.62 -8.88 -6.40
N ALA A 17 -31.19 -8.78 -5.16
CA ALA A 17 -30.40 -7.66 -4.68
C ALA A 17 -28.99 -7.74 -5.31
N THR A 18 -28.74 -6.92 -6.34
CA THR A 18 -27.39 -6.69 -6.86
C THR A 18 -26.61 -5.90 -5.81
N VAL A 19 -25.74 -6.58 -5.06
CA VAL A 19 -24.76 -5.94 -4.18
C VAL A 19 -23.78 -5.19 -5.09
N PRO A 20 -23.64 -3.86 -4.99
CA PRO A 20 -22.60 -3.16 -5.72
C PRO A 20 -21.26 -3.67 -5.21
N GLY A 21 -20.52 -4.39 -6.07
CA GLY A 21 -19.17 -4.81 -5.78
C GLY A 21 -18.34 -3.58 -5.45
N ILE A 22 -17.67 -3.59 -4.30
CA ILE A 22 -16.67 -2.57 -3.95
C ILE A 22 -15.54 -2.76 -4.98
N LEU A 23 -15.53 -1.92 -6.03
CA LEU A 23 -14.43 -1.85 -6.99
C LEU A 23 -13.17 -1.50 -6.19
N SER A 24 -12.32 -2.49 -5.99
CA SER A 24 -11.00 -2.27 -5.41
C SER A 24 -10.23 -1.33 -6.35
N ALA A 25 -9.64 -0.26 -5.81
CA ALA A 25 -8.87 0.73 -6.59
C ALA A 25 -7.68 0.12 -7.38
N HIS A 26 -7.49 -1.18 -7.30
CA HIS A 26 -6.45 -1.98 -7.95
C HIS A 26 -6.97 -2.89 -9.08
N ASP A 27 -8.30 -2.92 -9.32
CA ASP A 27 -8.88 -3.72 -10.40
C ASP A 27 -8.45 -3.16 -11.76
N GLY A 28 -7.79 -4.02 -12.56
CA GLY A 28 -7.32 -3.69 -13.88
C GLY A 28 -5.84 -3.30 -14.00
N ALA A 29 -5.09 -3.19 -12.89
CA ALA A 29 -3.64 -3.00 -12.99
C ALA A 29 -2.96 -4.30 -13.43
N THR A 30 -2.04 -4.20 -14.41
CA THR A 30 -1.23 -5.31 -14.91
C THR A 30 0.24 -4.90 -15.04
N GLY A 31 1.14 -5.88 -15.24
CA GLY A 31 2.57 -5.63 -15.47
C GLY A 31 3.20 -4.78 -14.36
N ILE A 32 4.12 -3.91 -14.74
CA ILE A 32 4.91 -3.10 -13.81
C ILE A 32 4.05 -2.16 -12.94
N VAL A 33 2.88 -1.74 -13.44
CA VAL A 33 1.93 -0.92 -12.66
C VAL A 33 1.37 -1.73 -11.50
N LYS A 34 0.97 -2.98 -11.75
CA LYS A 34 0.50 -3.88 -10.70
C LYS A 34 1.61 -4.18 -9.69
N GLU A 35 2.80 -4.52 -10.16
CA GLU A 35 3.94 -4.85 -9.31
C GLU A 35 4.28 -3.72 -8.33
N ARG A 36 4.37 -2.47 -8.81
CA ARG A 36 4.65 -1.34 -7.91
C ARG A 36 3.52 -1.08 -6.91
N MET A 37 2.25 -1.28 -7.31
CA MET A 37 1.11 -1.12 -6.41
C MET A 37 1.13 -2.20 -5.32
N ASP A 38 1.46 -3.44 -5.67
CA ASP A 38 1.62 -4.54 -4.72
C ASP A 38 2.78 -4.29 -3.75
N ASN A 39 3.93 -3.78 -4.23
CA ASN A 39 5.06 -3.42 -3.39
C ASN A 39 4.74 -2.28 -2.41
N PHE A 40 3.99 -1.26 -2.82
CA PHE A 40 3.50 -0.22 -1.89
C PHE A 40 2.56 -0.79 -0.83
N LYS A 41 1.67 -1.70 -1.22
CA LYS A 41 0.78 -2.39 -0.28
C LYS A 41 1.56 -3.26 0.71
N ALA A 42 2.58 -3.98 0.23
CA ALA A 42 3.48 -4.76 1.08
C ALA A 42 4.23 -3.86 2.08
N THR A 43 4.77 -2.72 1.61
CA THR A 43 5.44 -1.72 2.46
C THR A 43 4.54 -1.23 3.60
N GLN A 44 3.27 -0.95 3.32
CA GLN A 44 2.30 -0.60 4.37
C GLN A 44 2.09 -1.76 5.35
N GLY A 45 2.06 -3.00 4.87
CA GLY A 45 1.97 -4.21 5.68
C GLY A 45 3.15 -4.34 6.63
N HIS A 46 4.37 -4.19 6.11
CA HIS A 46 5.60 -4.23 6.88
C HIS A 46 5.64 -3.13 7.95
N LEU A 47 5.30 -1.89 7.59
CA LEU A 47 5.30 -0.78 8.55
C LEU A 47 4.29 -1.02 9.70
N LYS A 48 3.10 -1.55 9.39
CA LYS A 48 2.12 -1.95 10.41
C LYS A 48 2.62 -3.07 11.30
N ALA A 49 3.36 -4.04 10.75
CA ALA A 49 3.98 -5.13 11.52
C ALA A 49 5.03 -4.58 12.48
N ILE A 50 5.93 -3.71 12.02
CA ILE A 50 6.92 -3.03 12.86
C ILE A 50 6.24 -2.32 14.03
N GLY A 51 5.19 -1.54 13.78
CA GLY A 51 4.45 -0.84 14.84
C GLY A 51 3.83 -1.76 15.90
N LYS A 52 3.51 -3.03 15.55
CA LYS A 52 3.04 -4.04 16.52
C LYS A 52 4.22 -4.66 17.27
N LEU A 53 5.29 -5.01 16.56
CA LEU A 53 6.48 -5.66 17.10
C LEU A 53 7.27 -4.76 18.06
N MET A 54 7.22 -3.44 17.89
CA MET A 54 7.79 -2.48 18.85
C MET A 54 7.25 -2.67 20.27
N ARG A 55 5.98 -3.09 20.42
CA ARG A 55 5.39 -3.33 21.75
C ARG A 55 5.93 -4.58 22.43
N SER A 56 6.30 -5.59 21.66
CA SER A 56 6.92 -6.84 22.15
C SER A 56 8.45 -6.77 22.14
N GLN A 57 9.03 -5.70 21.61
CA GLN A 57 10.48 -5.51 21.46
C GLN A 57 11.14 -6.66 20.68
N ASP A 58 10.43 -7.21 19.68
CA ASP A 58 10.98 -8.21 18.78
C ASP A 58 11.86 -7.55 17.73
N TYR A 59 13.07 -7.17 18.14
CA TYR A 59 14.00 -6.43 17.30
C TYR A 59 14.42 -7.21 16.05
N ALA A 60 14.57 -8.53 16.12
CA ALA A 60 14.92 -9.35 14.97
C ALA A 60 13.85 -9.27 13.87
N ALA A 61 12.59 -9.49 14.23
CA ALA A 61 11.49 -9.36 13.28
C ALA A 61 11.30 -7.94 12.77
N ILE A 62 11.56 -6.90 13.60
CA ILE A 62 11.55 -5.49 13.16
C ILE A 62 12.59 -5.27 12.05
N ILE A 63 13.81 -5.79 12.22
CA ILE A 63 14.88 -5.67 11.22
C ILE A 63 14.45 -6.31 9.90
N GLU A 64 13.93 -7.54 9.93
CA GLU A 64 13.48 -8.24 8.73
C GLU A 64 12.43 -7.43 7.95
N HIS A 65 11.43 -6.89 8.64
CA HIS A 65 10.41 -6.05 8.01
C HIS A 65 10.98 -4.73 7.47
N ALA A 66 11.89 -4.10 8.19
CA ALA A 66 12.52 -2.84 7.75
C ALA A 66 13.41 -3.06 6.52
N GLU A 67 14.13 -4.17 6.44
CA GLU A 67 14.95 -4.55 5.28
C GLU A 67 14.09 -4.70 4.02
N GLN A 68 12.88 -5.28 4.12
CA GLN A 68 11.94 -5.37 2.99
C GLN A 68 11.47 -3.99 2.52
N ILE A 69 11.16 -3.08 3.45
CA ILE A 69 10.79 -1.70 3.11
C ILE A 69 11.94 -1.00 2.39
N LYS A 70 13.16 -1.11 2.94
CA LYS A 70 14.35 -0.48 2.37
C LYS A 70 14.67 -1.03 0.98
N ALA A 71 14.64 -2.35 0.81
CA ALA A 71 14.91 -3.00 -0.47
C ALA A 71 13.95 -2.55 -1.57
N TRP A 72 12.66 -2.33 -1.22
CA TRP A 72 11.71 -1.74 -2.13
C TRP A 72 12.02 -0.27 -2.43
N ALA A 73 12.32 0.53 -1.41
CA ALA A 73 12.62 1.96 -1.58
C ALA A 73 13.81 2.19 -2.52
N ASP A 74 14.86 1.37 -2.40
CA ASP A 74 16.05 1.44 -3.25
C ASP A 74 15.75 1.15 -4.73
N LYS A 75 14.80 0.23 -5.01
CA LYS A 75 14.40 -0.17 -6.37
C LYS A 75 13.22 0.61 -6.94
N MET A 76 12.50 1.35 -6.09
CA MET A 76 11.24 2.01 -6.46
C MET A 76 11.31 2.80 -7.77
N PRO A 77 12.35 3.60 -8.07
CA PRO A 77 12.41 4.37 -9.31
C PRO A 77 12.37 3.50 -10.58
N GLU A 78 12.89 2.28 -10.54
CA GLU A 78 12.92 1.35 -11.68
C GLU A 78 11.51 0.91 -12.11
N TYR A 79 10.54 1.00 -11.20
CA TYR A 79 9.14 0.63 -11.42
C TYR A 79 8.28 1.77 -11.99
N PHE A 80 8.93 2.89 -12.38
CA PHE A 80 8.27 4.05 -13.00
C PHE A 80 8.87 4.41 -14.36
N PRO A 81 8.95 3.47 -15.31
CA PRO A 81 9.43 3.80 -16.66
C PRO A 81 8.51 4.83 -17.31
N ALA A 82 9.03 5.55 -18.30
CA ALA A 82 8.25 6.52 -19.07
C ALA A 82 6.99 5.85 -19.64
N GLY A 83 5.88 6.55 -19.61
CA GLY A 83 4.59 6.06 -20.14
C GLY A 83 3.83 5.12 -19.20
N SER A 84 4.36 4.77 -18.02
CA SER A 84 3.66 3.90 -17.06
C SER A 84 2.70 4.64 -16.12
N GLY A 85 2.30 5.87 -16.48
CA GLY A 85 1.29 6.65 -15.76
C GLY A 85 -0.15 6.30 -16.17
N GLY A 86 -1.11 7.07 -15.61
CA GLY A 86 -2.53 6.90 -15.94
C GLY A 86 -3.25 5.85 -15.09
N ALA A 87 -4.57 5.76 -15.29
CA ALA A 87 -5.41 4.79 -14.57
C ALA A 87 -4.97 3.35 -14.86
N PRO A 88 -5.05 2.43 -13.88
CA PRO A 88 -5.55 2.61 -12.53
C PRO A 88 -4.51 3.15 -11.53
N SER A 89 -3.33 3.59 -11.99
CA SER A 89 -2.29 4.14 -11.12
C SER A 89 -2.67 5.53 -10.60
N ALA A 90 -2.41 5.76 -9.31
CA ALA A 90 -2.51 7.08 -8.70
C ALA A 90 -1.22 7.93 -8.86
N ALA A 91 -0.28 7.52 -9.69
CA ALA A 91 0.93 8.28 -9.98
C ALA A 91 0.58 9.59 -10.73
N LYS A 92 1.11 10.73 -10.25
CA LYS A 92 1.02 11.99 -10.97
C LYS A 92 2.05 12.05 -12.09
N ALA A 93 1.78 12.82 -13.15
CA ALA A 93 2.74 13.12 -14.22
C ALA A 93 4.04 13.74 -13.69
N ARG A 94 3.95 14.44 -12.55
CA ARG A 94 5.06 15.03 -11.82
C ARG A 94 6.23 14.08 -11.59
N ILE A 95 6.00 12.77 -11.47
CA ILE A 95 7.06 11.76 -11.32
C ILE A 95 8.03 11.82 -12.51
N TRP A 96 7.52 11.92 -13.73
CA TRP A 96 8.32 11.91 -14.96
C TRP A 96 8.81 13.31 -15.35
N GLU A 97 8.15 14.38 -14.88
CA GLU A 97 8.58 15.76 -15.04
C GLU A 97 9.76 16.12 -14.13
N ASP A 98 9.83 15.47 -12.95
CA ASP A 98 10.85 15.68 -11.92
C ASP A 98 11.34 14.35 -11.38
N PHE A 99 11.91 13.53 -12.27
CA PHE A 99 12.32 12.18 -11.92
C PHE A 99 13.47 12.16 -10.91
N ASP A 100 14.34 13.16 -10.92
CA ASP A 100 15.41 13.29 -9.93
C ASP A 100 14.84 13.62 -8.54
N GLY A 101 13.84 14.49 -8.45
CA GLY A 101 13.11 14.73 -7.21
C GLY A 101 12.39 13.48 -6.70
N PHE A 102 11.84 12.67 -7.61
CA PHE A 102 11.22 11.40 -7.25
C PHE A 102 12.25 10.38 -6.71
N LYS A 103 13.42 10.25 -7.36
CA LYS A 103 14.54 9.42 -6.87
C LYS A 103 15.02 9.89 -5.50
N ALA A 104 15.15 11.20 -5.29
CA ALA A 104 15.54 11.76 -4.00
C ALA A 104 14.53 11.43 -2.90
N ALA A 105 13.22 11.48 -3.20
CA ALA A 105 12.18 11.09 -2.26
C ALA A 105 12.23 9.59 -1.90
N ALA A 106 12.50 8.71 -2.88
CA ALA A 106 12.70 7.28 -2.64
C ALA A 106 13.93 7.03 -1.77
N GLN A 107 15.04 7.71 -2.05
CA GLN A 107 16.26 7.61 -1.24
C GLN A 107 16.06 8.13 0.18
N THR A 108 15.30 9.21 0.37
CA THR A 108 14.93 9.71 1.70
C THR A 108 14.16 8.66 2.49
N HIS A 109 13.24 7.94 1.82
CA HIS A 109 12.50 6.84 2.46
C HIS A 109 13.43 5.68 2.83
N ALA A 110 14.35 5.27 1.94
CA ALA A 110 15.33 4.24 2.22
C ALA A 110 16.23 4.60 3.41
N THR A 111 16.73 5.85 3.46
CA THR A 111 17.58 6.35 4.56
C THR A 111 16.83 6.38 5.89
N ALA A 112 15.59 6.87 5.91
CA ALA A 112 14.77 6.86 7.13
C ALA A 112 14.53 5.43 7.64
N THR A 113 14.27 4.49 6.71
CA THR A 113 14.08 3.07 7.05
C THR A 113 15.36 2.42 7.56
N GLN A 114 16.53 2.81 7.05
CA GLN A 114 17.82 2.38 7.58
C GLN A 114 17.96 2.74 9.06
N GLY A 115 17.48 3.90 9.49
CA GLY A 115 17.43 4.29 10.89
C GLY A 115 16.63 3.32 11.78
N ILE A 116 15.55 2.71 11.27
CA ILE A 116 14.82 1.66 11.99
C ILE A 116 15.73 0.44 12.22
N ILE A 117 16.46 0.01 11.18
CA ILE A 117 17.36 -1.14 11.25
C ILE A 117 18.46 -0.91 12.28
N GLU A 118 19.09 0.26 12.24
CA GLU A 118 20.18 0.63 13.15
C GLU A 118 19.70 0.72 14.61
N ALA A 119 18.57 1.37 14.85
CA ALA A 119 17.99 1.48 16.18
C ALA A 119 17.56 0.12 16.74
N ALA A 120 16.99 -0.75 15.90
CA ALA A 120 16.61 -2.11 16.30
C ALA A 120 17.84 -2.98 16.59
N LYS A 121 18.93 -2.87 15.83
CA LYS A 121 20.21 -3.55 16.11
C LYS A 121 20.85 -3.10 17.42
N ALA A 122 20.66 -1.83 17.77
CA ALA A 122 21.12 -1.27 19.04
C ALA A 122 20.16 -1.54 20.21
N GLU A 123 18.99 -2.15 19.95
CA GLU A 123 17.90 -2.36 20.92
C GLU A 123 17.44 -1.03 21.60
N ASP A 124 17.63 0.10 20.92
CA ASP A 124 17.28 1.43 21.40
C ASP A 124 15.84 1.79 21.00
N MET A 125 14.89 1.60 21.92
CA MET A 125 13.47 1.91 21.69
C MET A 125 13.19 3.40 21.48
N THR A 126 14.00 4.30 22.02
CA THR A 126 13.84 5.74 21.82
C THR A 126 14.21 6.12 20.40
N ALA A 127 15.39 5.70 19.95
CA ALA A 127 15.83 5.87 18.57
C ALA A 127 14.91 5.17 17.57
N LEU A 128 14.45 3.94 17.88
CA LEU A 128 13.53 3.18 17.06
C LEU A 128 12.19 3.90 16.88
N THR A 129 11.64 4.48 17.94
CA THR A 129 10.40 5.25 17.88
C THR A 129 10.55 6.49 16.99
N ALA A 130 11.68 7.19 17.12
CA ALA A 130 11.97 8.37 16.29
C ALA A 130 12.12 7.96 14.79
N ALA A 131 12.90 6.91 14.51
CA ALA A 131 13.12 6.41 13.16
C ALA A 131 11.82 5.90 12.51
N PHE A 132 10.96 5.20 13.25
CA PHE A 132 9.66 4.76 12.77
C PHE A 132 8.77 5.93 12.34
N ARG A 133 8.71 6.99 13.15
CA ARG A 133 7.96 8.20 12.80
C ARG A 133 8.55 8.88 11.57
N ALA A 134 9.87 9.07 11.53
CA ALA A 134 10.53 9.66 10.39
C ALA A 134 10.24 8.88 9.10
N THR A 135 10.27 7.54 9.14
CA THR A 135 9.92 6.69 8.00
C THR A 135 8.46 6.90 7.57
N ALA A 136 7.51 6.97 8.50
CA ALA A 136 6.11 7.22 8.18
C ALA A 136 5.89 8.61 7.55
N ASP A 137 6.62 9.62 8.00
CA ASP A 137 6.53 10.99 7.49
C ASP A 137 7.01 11.09 6.02
N THR A 138 7.98 10.28 5.61
CA THR A 138 8.43 10.23 4.21
C THR A 138 7.30 9.83 3.26
N CYS A 139 6.39 8.94 3.68
CA CYS A 139 5.22 8.56 2.89
C CYS A 139 4.34 9.76 2.57
N SER A 140 4.06 10.59 3.58
CA SER A 140 3.24 11.79 3.45
C SER A 140 3.92 12.84 2.56
N GLY A 141 5.23 13.03 2.74
CA GLY A 141 6.03 13.97 1.94
C GLY A 141 6.01 13.61 0.46
N CYS A 142 6.32 12.36 0.13
CA CYS A 142 6.31 11.85 -1.24
C CYS A 142 4.90 11.92 -1.87
N HIS A 143 3.87 11.50 -1.14
CA HIS A 143 2.49 11.48 -1.63
C HIS A 143 1.97 12.87 -1.99
N LYS A 144 2.28 13.91 -1.23
CA LYS A 144 1.87 15.30 -1.54
C LYS A 144 2.33 15.73 -2.94
N VAL A 145 3.52 15.32 -3.35
CA VAL A 145 4.13 15.74 -4.61
C VAL A 145 3.77 14.80 -5.75
N PHE A 146 3.87 13.48 -5.55
CA PHE A 146 3.93 12.47 -6.62
C PHE A 146 2.70 11.57 -6.72
N LYS A 147 1.72 11.64 -5.79
CA LYS A 147 0.49 10.82 -5.80
C LYS A 147 -0.75 11.70 -5.88
N LYS A 148 -1.75 11.25 -6.70
CA LYS A 148 -3.11 11.81 -6.78
C LYS A 148 -3.89 11.50 -5.51
#